data_2295304a3e67b687066f24c4988e67b1
#
_entry.id   2295304a3e67b687066f24c4988e67b1
#
_cell.length_a   1.000
_cell.length_b   1.000
_cell.length_c   1.000
_cell.angle_alpha   90.00
_cell.angle_beta   90.00
_cell.angle_gamma   90.00
#
_symmetry.space_group_name_H-M   'P 1'
#
loop_
_entity.id
_entity.type
_entity.pdbx_description
1 polymer ?
#
loop_
_entity_poly.entity_id
_entity_poly.type
_entity_poly.pdbx_seq_one_letter_code
_entity_poly.pdbx_strand_id
1 'polypeptide(L)'
;WGSFGEGRSKKAESLNSVAVPELERLAAEDKPFMLFLRHMDPHSPYLPPEPFERMFYAGDENDPNNHSLDPVYDFLPFRDYFCSWFPPKCTDAEYICAQYDGSIAYMDASIRIILDKLEYLGIADDTIVVFTSDHGETLYDHDCYFDHHSMYDNCLIVPLAIKFGKGCKKYFRGCKHVQTYAYEKDIMPTILAMLGIETDVKFDGRNLFDVLDGKVPEEPECYITEATWMRKHGWRTPEWKLMVALEPDFHFKPEIELYNLIEDPKENHNVADKYPEVVELLKKRMLDHVAKREKETGRTAPIYTNLNWNGFGRPFTSSEEAYRTMHIGNPEDAKRLQEIKKQD
;
A
#
# COMPACT_ATOMS: atom_id res chain seq x y z
N TRP A 1 17.56 -2.71 -3.78
CA TRP A 1 16.73 -3.75 -4.38
C TRP A 1 17.67 -4.79 -4.97
N GLY A 2 17.80 -5.94 -4.33
CA GLY A 2 18.47 -7.10 -4.91
C GLY A 2 17.60 -7.73 -5.99
N SER A 3 18.14 -8.73 -6.71
CA SER A 3 17.33 -9.55 -7.60
C SER A 3 16.15 -10.17 -6.82
N PHE A 4 15.06 -10.52 -7.49
CA PHE A 4 13.89 -11.15 -6.86
C PHE A 4 14.29 -12.36 -5.98
N GLY A 5 15.34 -13.10 -6.36
CA GLY A 5 15.89 -14.20 -5.56
C GLY A 5 16.50 -13.77 -4.22
N GLU A 6 17.09 -12.57 -4.15
CA GLU A 6 17.67 -12.02 -2.90
C GLU A 6 16.59 -11.39 -2.01
N GLY A 7 15.52 -10.82 -2.57
CA GLY A 7 14.38 -10.29 -1.84
C GLY A 7 13.68 -11.35 -0.99
N ARG A 8 13.59 -12.58 -1.49
CA ARG A 8 13.02 -13.73 -0.77
C ARG A 8 13.76 -14.11 0.51
N SER A 9 15.04 -13.77 0.62
CA SER A 9 15.86 -14.07 1.80
C SER A 9 15.88 -12.95 2.86
N LYS A 10 15.33 -11.78 2.55
CA LYS A 10 15.34 -10.62 3.47
C LYS A 10 14.07 -10.53 4.31
N LYS A 11 13.81 -11.59 5.07
CA LYS A 11 12.73 -11.63 6.05
C LYS A 11 12.99 -10.69 7.23
N ALA A 12 11.97 -10.44 8.03
CA ALA A 12 12.04 -9.54 9.19
C ALA A 12 13.19 -9.87 10.15
N GLU A 13 13.52 -11.14 10.33
CA GLU A 13 14.68 -11.57 11.15
C GLU A 13 16.02 -11.06 10.58
N SER A 14 16.16 -10.99 9.25
CA SER A 14 17.38 -10.47 8.63
C SER A 14 17.55 -8.98 8.90
N LEU A 15 16.47 -8.22 8.93
CA LEU A 15 16.49 -6.82 9.33
C LEU A 15 16.85 -6.69 10.82
N ASN A 16 16.24 -7.50 11.68
CA ASN A 16 16.50 -7.49 13.11
C ASN A 16 17.97 -7.84 13.44
N SER A 17 18.61 -8.75 12.68
CA SER A 17 20.00 -9.11 12.88
C SER A 17 20.96 -7.91 12.71
N VAL A 18 20.55 -6.89 11.98
CA VAL A 18 21.30 -5.63 11.80
C VAL A 18 20.77 -4.54 12.73
N ALA A 19 19.46 -4.43 12.88
CA ALA A 19 18.82 -3.36 13.64
C ALA A 19 19.09 -3.47 15.15
N VAL A 20 19.12 -4.68 15.72
CA VAL A 20 19.33 -4.87 17.16
C VAL A 20 20.76 -4.45 17.59
N PRO A 21 21.84 -4.88 16.93
CA PRO A 21 23.19 -4.37 17.25
C PRO A 21 23.32 -2.86 17.02
N GLU A 22 22.66 -2.32 15.99
CA GLU A 22 22.71 -0.88 15.73
C GLU A 22 21.98 -0.07 16.81
N LEU A 23 20.85 -0.55 17.32
CA LEU A 23 20.19 0.04 18.49
C LEU A 23 21.11 0.05 19.72
N GLU A 24 21.82 -1.03 19.99
CA GLU A 24 22.78 -1.10 21.10
C GLU A 24 23.90 -0.06 20.93
N ARG A 25 24.43 0.06 19.72
CA ARG A 25 25.45 1.06 19.39
C ARG A 25 24.94 2.49 19.58
N LEU A 26 23.77 2.79 19.03
CA LEU A 26 23.15 4.13 19.10
C LEU A 26 22.77 4.50 20.54
N ALA A 27 22.26 3.56 21.31
CA ALA A 27 21.90 3.78 22.71
C ALA A 27 23.11 4.04 23.60
N ALA A 28 24.29 3.56 23.22
CA ALA A 28 25.54 3.81 23.95
C ALA A 28 26.14 5.21 23.65
N GLU A 29 25.67 5.90 22.62
CA GLU A 29 26.05 7.26 22.29
C GLU A 29 25.20 8.27 23.07
N ASP A 30 25.79 9.31 23.63
CA ASP A 30 25.08 10.40 24.30
C ASP A 30 24.55 11.42 23.26
N LYS A 31 23.76 10.93 22.29
CA LYS A 31 23.19 11.74 21.20
C LYS A 31 21.82 11.25 20.80
N PRO A 32 20.90 12.14 20.42
CA PRO A 32 19.67 11.73 19.77
C PRO A 32 19.95 10.98 18.45
N PHE A 33 19.13 9.99 18.17
CA PHE A 33 19.21 9.25 16.91
C PHE A 33 17.84 9.11 16.25
N MET A 34 17.82 8.83 14.95
CA MET A 34 16.69 8.41 14.18
C MET A 34 17.04 7.09 13.51
N LEU A 35 16.19 6.09 13.66
CA LEU A 35 16.34 4.81 13.00
C LEU A 35 15.09 4.51 12.19
N PHE A 36 15.25 4.33 10.86
CA PHE A 36 14.19 3.95 9.96
C PHE A 36 14.36 2.48 9.60
N LEU A 37 13.39 1.65 9.98
CA LEU A 37 13.39 0.21 9.74
C LEU A 37 12.30 -0.15 8.74
N ARG A 38 12.69 -0.68 7.58
CA ARG A 38 11.77 -1.16 6.56
C ARG A 38 11.75 -2.68 6.55
N HIS A 39 10.74 -3.24 7.18
CA HIS A 39 10.44 -4.67 7.06
C HIS A 39 9.87 -4.95 5.66
N MET A 40 10.30 -6.06 5.06
CA MET A 40 9.75 -6.48 3.76
C MET A 40 8.49 -7.33 3.92
N ASP A 41 8.36 -8.06 5.02
CA ASP A 41 7.11 -8.74 5.34
C ASP A 41 6.02 -7.71 5.66
N PRO A 42 4.77 -7.90 5.23
CA PRO A 42 4.22 -9.06 4.51
C PRO A 42 4.24 -8.94 2.97
N HIS A 43 5.13 -8.16 2.36
CA HIS A 43 5.22 -8.03 0.89
C HIS A 43 5.37 -9.40 0.21
N SER A 44 4.76 -9.57 -0.96
CA SER A 44 4.88 -10.80 -1.77
C SER A 44 6.34 -11.09 -2.17
N PRO A 45 6.76 -12.35 -2.26
CA PRO A 45 6.04 -13.59 -2.01
C PRO A 45 5.78 -13.84 -0.51
N TYR A 46 4.56 -14.23 -0.17
CA TYR A 46 4.15 -14.50 1.22
C TYR A 46 4.68 -15.86 1.66
N LEU A 47 5.81 -15.87 2.33
CA LEU A 47 6.51 -17.10 2.73
C LEU A 47 6.92 -17.00 4.21
N PRO A 48 5.96 -16.93 5.13
CA PRO A 48 6.29 -16.91 6.55
C PRO A 48 6.96 -18.22 6.98
N PRO A 49 7.89 -18.19 7.94
CA PRO A 49 8.49 -19.41 8.46
C PRO A 49 7.52 -20.16 9.39
N GLU A 50 7.80 -21.43 9.68
CA GLU A 50 7.12 -22.12 10.78
C GLU A 50 7.34 -21.38 12.12
N PRO A 51 6.35 -21.31 13.01
CA PRO A 51 5.03 -21.94 12.94
C PRO A 51 3.95 -21.05 12.25
N PHE A 52 4.33 -19.91 11.71
CA PHE A 52 3.40 -18.92 11.14
C PHE A 52 2.73 -19.39 9.83
N GLU A 53 3.40 -20.26 9.08
CA GLU A 53 2.91 -20.79 7.79
C GLU A 53 1.53 -21.43 7.89
N ARG A 54 1.25 -22.16 8.99
CA ARG A 54 -0.04 -22.85 9.21
C ARG A 54 -0.94 -22.19 10.26
N MET A 55 -0.57 -21.00 10.74
CA MET A 55 -1.25 -20.38 11.87
C MET A 55 -2.72 -20.04 11.55
N PHE A 56 -3.02 -19.67 10.33
CA PHE A 56 -4.33 -19.20 9.89
C PHE A 56 -5.01 -20.13 8.88
N TYR A 57 -4.44 -21.30 8.62
CA TYR A 57 -4.99 -22.23 7.64
C TYR A 57 -4.94 -23.69 8.13
N ALA A 58 -6.09 -24.35 8.04
CA ALA A 58 -6.25 -25.74 8.45
C ALA A 58 -6.74 -26.68 7.32
N GLY A 59 -6.90 -26.14 6.09
CA GLY A 59 -7.38 -26.86 4.93
C GLY A 59 -6.31 -27.71 4.24
N ASP A 60 -6.69 -28.24 3.07
CA ASP A 60 -5.78 -28.88 2.10
C ASP A 60 -5.63 -27.93 0.90
N GLU A 61 -4.48 -27.26 0.81
CA GLU A 61 -4.18 -26.34 -0.26
C GLU A 61 -4.09 -26.98 -1.66
N ASN A 62 -4.08 -28.30 -1.71
CA ASN A 62 -4.00 -29.07 -2.95
C ASN A 62 -5.30 -29.85 -3.25
N ASP A 63 -6.44 -29.52 -2.60
CA ASP A 63 -7.71 -30.16 -2.87
C ASP A 63 -8.08 -30.01 -4.35
N PRO A 64 -8.15 -31.11 -5.12
CA PRO A 64 -8.45 -31.05 -6.54
C PRO A 64 -9.88 -30.58 -6.87
N ASN A 65 -10.77 -30.50 -5.88
CA ASN A 65 -12.12 -29.95 -6.04
C ASN A 65 -12.21 -28.46 -5.75
N ASN A 66 -11.13 -27.85 -5.22
CA ASN A 66 -11.06 -26.42 -5.02
C ASN A 66 -10.51 -25.77 -6.30
N HIS A 67 -11.22 -24.79 -6.83
CA HIS A 67 -10.90 -24.08 -8.06
C HIS A 67 -10.73 -22.56 -7.83
N SER A 68 -10.54 -22.15 -6.60
CA SER A 68 -10.48 -20.73 -6.26
C SER A 68 -9.24 -20.00 -6.83
N LEU A 69 -8.14 -20.72 -7.13
CA LEU A 69 -6.98 -20.15 -7.78
C LEU A 69 -7.03 -20.18 -9.32
N ASP A 70 -8.02 -20.82 -9.94
CA ASP A 70 -8.11 -20.87 -11.40
C ASP A 70 -8.08 -19.47 -12.05
N PRO A 71 -8.82 -18.45 -11.56
CA PRO A 71 -8.75 -17.10 -12.13
C PRO A 71 -7.36 -16.47 -12.02
N VAL A 72 -6.58 -16.82 -11.00
CA VAL A 72 -5.20 -16.32 -10.81
C VAL A 72 -4.28 -16.97 -11.85
N TYR A 73 -4.41 -18.27 -12.07
CA TYR A 73 -3.62 -18.99 -13.08
C TYR A 73 -4.00 -18.60 -14.52
N ASP A 74 -5.25 -18.18 -14.73
CA ASP A 74 -5.72 -17.66 -16.00
C ASP A 74 -5.29 -16.22 -16.26
N PHE A 75 -4.85 -15.50 -15.21
CA PHE A 75 -4.32 -14.15 -15.34
C PHE A 75 -2.88 -14.17 -15.85
N LEU A 76 -2.72 -14.34 -17.16
CA LEU A 76 -1.43 -14.51 -17.83
C LEU A 76 -0.37 -13.47 -17.48
N PRO A 77 -0.72 -12.18 -17.26
CA PRO A 77 0.28 -11.16 -16.93
C PRO A 77 1.17 -11.52 -15.74
N PHE A 78 0.64 -12.18 -14.72
CA PHE A 78 1.40 -12.53 -13.51
C PHE A 78 1.48 -14.03 -13.23
N ARG A 79 0.91 -14.89 -14.08
CA ARG A 79 0.87 -16.32 -13.83
C ARG A 79 2.25 -16.91 -13.49
N ASP A 80 3.26 -16.61 -14.30
CA ASP A 80 4.60 -17.17 -14.12
C ASP A 80 5.25 -16.66 -12.82
N TYR A 81 4.95 -15.41 -12.42
CA TYR A 81 5.37 -14.89 -11.14
C TYR A 81 4.72 -15.66 -9.99
N PHE A 82 3.40 -15.81 -9.97
CA PHE A 82 2.69 -16.56 -8.93
C PHE A 82 3.16 -18.01 -8.84
N CYS A 83 3.26 -18.70 -9.98
CA CYS A 83 3.76 -20.07 -10.04
C CYS A 83 5.20 -20.21 -9.52
N SER A 84 5.98 -19.13 -9.50
CA SER A 84 7.37 -19.18 -9.01
C SER A 84 7.48 -19.31 -7.48
N TRP A 85 6.41 -19.01 -6.73
CA TRP A 85 6.44 -19.05 -5.27
C TRP A 85 5.21 -19.71 -4.62
N PHE A 86 4.11 -19.92 -5.34
CA PHE A 86 3.01 -20.73 -4.85
C PHE A 86 3.47 -22.17 -4.64
N PRO A 87 2.94 -22.88 -3.63
CA PRO A 87 3.21 -24.31 -3.50
C PRO A 87 2.82 -25.05 -4.77
N PRO A 88 3.59 -26.07 -5.16
CA PRO A 88 3.22 -26.90 -6.33
C PRO A 88 1.83 -27.48 -6.20
N LYS A 89 0.99 -27.31 -7.23
CA LYS A 89 -0.40 -27.80 -7.30
C LYS A 89 -1.37 -27.12 -6.31
N CYS A 90 -1.02 -25.95 -5.74
CA CYS A 90 -1.93 -25.21 -4.91
C CYS A 90 -3.17 -24.82 -5.71
N THR A 91 -4.35 -25.09 -5.15
CA THR A 91 -5.66 -24.82 -5.77
C THR A 91 -6.49 -23.85 -4.93
N ASP A 92 -6.05 -23.56 -3.69
CA ASP A 92 -6.84 -22.81 -2.73
C ASP A 92 -6.29 -21.38 -2.52
N ALA A 93 -7.08 -20.39 -2.93
CA ALA A 93 -6.76 -18.96 -2.74
C ALA A 93 -6.73 -18.58 -1.25
N GLU A 94 -7.54 -19.24 -0.39
CA GLU A 94 -7.55 -18.98 1.05
C GLU A 94 -6.21 -19.35 1.70
N TYR A 95 -5.54 -20.40 1.19
CA TYR A 95 -4.18 -20.72 1.64
C TYR A 95 -3.21 -19.55 1.38
N ILE A 96 -3.26 -18.95 0.20
CA ILE A 96 -2.37 -17.83 -0.14
C ILE A 96 -2.70 -16.59 0.72
N CYS A 97 -3.99 -16.32 0.95
CA CYS A 97 -4.41 -15.26 1.89
C CYS A 97 -3.88 -15.52 3.31
N ALA A 98 -3.98 -16.77 3.77
CA ALA A 98 -3.46 -17.16 5.10
C ALA A 98 -1.93 -17.06 5.20
N GLN A 99 -1.20 -17.20 4.08
CA GLN A 99 0.25 -16.93 4.06
C GLN A 99 0.56 -15.44 4.29
N TYR A 100 -0.27 -14.54 3.76
CA TYR A 100 -0.18 -13.11 4.05
C TYR A 100 -0.42 -12.83 5.54
N ASP A 101 -1.48 -13.39 6.12
CA ASP A 101 -1.78 -13.26 7.56
C ASP A 101 -0.64 -13.83 8.43
N GLY A 102 -0.09 -14.98 8.03
CA GLY A 102 1.08 -15.58 8.67
C GLY A 102 2.31 -14.68 8.60
N SER A 103 2.51 -14.01 7.47
CA SER A 103 3.61 -13.04 7.30
C SER A 103 3.44 -11.80 8.18
N ILE A 104 2.21 -11.34 8.39
CA ILE A 104 1.89 -10.26 9.35
C ILE A 104 2.23 -10.71 10.77
N ALA A 105 1.79 -11.91 11.18
CA ALA A 105 2.09 -12.43 12.51
C ALA A 105 3.58 -12.61 12.76
N TYR A 106 4.31 -13.05 11.74
CA TYR A 106 5.77 -13.16 11.79
C TYR A 106 6.45 -11.80 11.92
N MET A 107 6.00 -10.81 11.14
CA MET A 107 6.49 -9.42 11.22
C MET A 107 6.19 -8.82 12.61
N ASP A 108 4.99 -9.01 13.15
CA ASP A 108 4.62 -8.53 14.49
C ASP A 108 5.54 -9.10 15.56
N ALA A 109 5.81 -10.42 15.53
CA ALA A 109 6.76 -11.06 16.43
C ALA A 109 8.19 -10.48 16.29
N SER A 110 8.59 -10.12 15.07
CA SER A 110 9.90 -9.52 14.79
C SER A 110 9.98 -8.07 15.28
N ILE A 111 8.92 -7.29 15.12
CA ILE A 111 8.81 -5.92 15.67
C ILE A 111 8.85 -5.97 17.20
N ARG A 112 8.22 -6.95 17.82
CA ARG A 112 8.26 -7.16 19.27
C ARG A 112 9.68 -7.25 19.79
N ILE A 113 10.60 -7.95 19.09
CA ILE A 113 12.02 -8.04 19.46
C ILE A 113 12.66 -6.65 19.52
N ILE A 114 12.35 -5.75 18.58
CA ILE A 114 12.86 -4.37 18.56
C ILE A 114 12.32 -3.58 19.76
N LEU A 115 11.02 -3.70 20.03
CA LEU A 115 10.40 -2.99 21.16
C LEU A 115 10.95 -3.48 22.52
N ASP A 116 11.09 -4.80 22.68
CA ASP A 116 11.69 -5.39 23.89
C ASP A 116 13.16 -4.98 24.05
N LYS A 117 13.88 -4.77 22.93
CA LYS A 117 15.25 -4.24 22.97
C LYS A 117 15.29 -2.79 23.47
N LEU A 118 14.36 -1.92 23.06
CA LEU A 118 14.26 -0.55 23.59
C LEU A 118 14.02 -0.56 25.11
N GLU A 119 13.15 -1.44 25.60
CA GLU A 119 12.89 -1.63 27.03
C GLU A 119 14.15 -2.12 27.76
N TYR A 120 14.82 -3.16 27.23
CA TYR A 120 16.06 -3.71 27.79
C TYR A 120 17.19 -2.66 27.92
N LEU A 121 17.30 -1.78 26.92
CA LEU A 121 18.29 -0.68 26.93
C LEU A 121 17.86 0.50 27.81
N GLY A 122 16.66 0.50 28.38
CA GLY A 122 16.15 1.57 29.24
C GLY A 122 15.81 2.86 28.49
N ILE A 123 15.68 2.84 27.17
CA ILE A 123 15.41 4.01 26.32
C ILE A 123 13.99 4.06 25.78
N ALA A 124 13.17 3.05 26.05
CA ALA A 124 11.81 2.95 25.51
C ALA A 124 10.96 4.18 25.88
N ASP A 125 11.06 4.67 27.11
CA ASP A 125 10.30 5.84 27.58
C ASP A 125 10.69 7.15 26.88
N ASP A 126 11.91 7.26 26.39
CA ASP A 126 12.44 8.46 25.70
C ASP A 126 12.37 8.34 24.17
N THR A 127 11.92 7.20 23.66
CA THR A 127 11.83 6.90 22.22
C THR A 127 10.40 7.12 21.70
N ILE A 128 10.26 7.94 20.65
CA ILE A 128 9.06 7.97 19.82
C ILE A 128 9.14 6.78 18.85
N VAL A 129 8.08 5.98 18.80
CA VAL A 129 7.96 4.92 17.78
C VAL A 129 6.77 5.24 16.88
N VAL A 130 7.03 5.30 15.58
CA VAL A 130 5.99 5.47 14.54
C VAL A 130 5.92 4.18 13.75
N PHE A 131 4.75 3.57 13.71
CA PHE A 131 4.46 2.39 12.92
C PHE A 131 3.50 2.78 11.80
N THR A 132 3.86 2.48 10.57
CA THR A 132 3.03 2.69 9.37
C THR A 132 3.44 1.73 8.26
N SER A 133 2.75 1.76 7.13
CA SER A 133 3.10 1.05 5.90
C SER A 133 3.13 2.04 4.74
N ASP A 134 3.85 1.72 3.68
CA ASP A 134 3.90 2.48 2.43
C ASP A 134 2.66 2.24 1.54
N HIS A 135 2.04 1.06 1.61
CA HIS A 135 0.80 0.70 0.95
C HIS A 135 0.15 -0.50 1.65
N GLY A 136 -1.08 -0.80 1.28
CA GLY A 136 -1.76 -2.05 1.62
C GLY A 136 -1.55 -3.12 0.54
N GLU A 137 -2.50 -4.05 0.43
CA GLU A 137 -2.43 -5.18 -0.50
C GLU A 137 -3.83 -5.58 -0.96
N THR A 138 -4.00 -5.87 -2.25
CA THR A 138 -5.13 -6.67 -2.72
C THR A 138 -4.75 -8.13 -2.61
N LEU A 139 -5.56 -8.92 -1.93
CA LEU A 139 -5.31 -10.37 -1.86
C LEU A 139 -6.01 -11.10 -3.00
N TYR A 140 -7.30 -11.29 -2.87
CA TYR A 140 -8.12 -11.96 -3.88
C TYR A 140 -9.25 -11.06 -4.38
N ASP A 141 -9.14 -9.77 -4.09
CA ASP A 141 -10.16 -8.77 -4.38
C ASP A 141 -9.92 -8.13 -5.75
N HIS A 142 -11.00 -7.71 -6.41
CA HIS A 142 -10.97 -6.87 -7.61
C HIS A 142 -10.19 -7.45 -8.81
N ASP A 143 -9.95 -8.75 -8.89
CA ASP A 143 -9.07 -9.38 -9.89
C ASP A 143 -7.64 -8.78 -9.93
N CYS A 144 -7.23 -8.13 -8.86
CA CYS A 144 -5.88 -7.60 -8.66
C CYS A 144 -5.12 -8.51 -7.70
N TYR A 145 -4.91 -9.76 -8.09
CA TYR A 145 -4.46 -10.84 -7.25
C TYR A 145 -3.10 -10.62 -6.61
N PHE A 146 -3.05 -10.65 -5.26
CA PHE A 146 -1.83 -10.70 -4.45
C PHE A 146 -0.79 -9.64 -4.83
N ASP A 147 -1.29 -8.42 -5.05
CA ASP A 147 -0.51 -7.29 -5.54
C ASP A 147 -1.05 -5.97 -4.96
N HIS A 148 -0.30 -4.88 -5.16
CA HIS A 148 -0.61 -3.54 -4.63
C HIS A 148 -0.72 -2.47 -5.73
N HIS A 149 -0.86 -2.87 -6.98
CA HIS A 149 -0.99 -1.99 -8.14
C HIS A 149 -2.44 -1.54 -8.38
N SER A 150 -3.07 -1.06 -7.31
CA SER A 150 -4.46 -0.61 -7.37
C SER A 150 -4.70 0.66 -6.55
N MET A 151 -5.84 1.31 -6.77
CA MET A 151 -6.29 2.46 -5.98
C MET A 151 -7.51 2.13 -5.12
N TYR A 152 -7.77 0.86 -4.84
CA TYR A 152 -8.79 0.44 -3.89
C TYR A 152 -8.37 0.71 -2.44
N ASP A 153 -9.33 0.86 -1.54
CA ASP A 153 -9.04 1.21 -0.15
C ASP A 153 -8.17 0.18 0.59
N ASN A 154 -8.21 -1.10 0.18
CA ASN A 154 -7.32 -2.13 0.72
C ASN A 154 -5.83 -1.88 0.39
N CYS A 155 -5.52 -1.13 -0.67
CA CYS A 155 -4.15 -0.68 -0.98
C CYS A 155 -3.85 0.72 -0.45
N LEU A 156 -4.86 1.62 -0.37
CA LEU A 156 -4.65 3.02 -0.01
C LEU A 156 -4.68 3.27 1.50
N ILE A 157 -5.44 2.48 2.27
CA ILE A 157 -5.58 2.68 3.71
C ILE A 157 -4.55 1.82 4.43
N VAL A 158 -3.62 2.50 5.10
CA VAL A 158 -2.53 1.88 5.85
C VAL A 158 -2.65 2.18 7.35
N PRO A 159 -2.09 1.34 8.22
CA PRO A 159 -2.08 1.62 9.65
C PRO A 159 -1.17 2.82 9.97
N LEU A 160 -1.55 3.58 10.99
CA LEU A 160 -0.68 4.58 11.62
C LEU A 160 -0.83 4.51 13.13
N ALA A 161 0.25 4.17 13.82
CA ALA A 161 0.31 4.19 15.27
C ALA A 161 1.54 4.96 15.75
N ILE A 162 1.36 5.77 16.79
CA ILE A 162 2.43 6.58 17.37
C ILE A 162 2.51 6.31 18.88
N LYS A 163 3.65 5.75 19.32
CA LYS A 163 4.02 5.70 20.72
C LYS A 163 4.80 6.99 21.05
N PHE A 164 4.36 7.68 22.07
CA PHE A 164 5.00 8.92 22.50
C PHE A 164 6.19 8.66 23.42
N GLY A 165 7.27 9.41 23.21
CA GLY A 165 8.34 9.52 24.19
C GLY A 165 7.92 10.42 25.37
N LYS A 166 8.69 10.34 26.45
CA LYS A 166 8.45 11.06 27.72
C LYS A 166 8.30 12.57 27.55
N GLY A 167 9.13 13.18 26.70
CA GLY A 167 9.07 14.60 26.35
C GLY A 167 7.85 15.02 25.55
N CYS A 168 7.15 14.07 24.92
CA CYS A 168 6.02 14.31 24.02
C CYS A 168 4.66 14.15 24.70
N LYS A 169 4.61 13.90 26.01
CA LYS A 169 3.34 13.66 26.76
C LYS A 169 2.31 14.77 26.59
N LYS A 170 2.74 16.01 26.33
CA LYS A 170 1.85 17.16 26.05
C LYS A 170 0.95 16.95 24.83
N TYR A 171 1.34 16.07 23.90
CA TYR A 171 0.57 15.74 22.70
C TYR A 171 -0.41 14.60 22.91
N PHE A 172 -0.26 13.83 23.99
CA PHE A 172 -1.17 12.75 24.31
C PHE A 172 -2.54 13.28 24.73
N ARG A 173 -3.58 12.85 24.03
CA ARG A 173 -4.97 13.30 24.24
C ARG A 173 -5.80 12.33 25.07
N GLY A 174 -5.19 11.35 25.74
CA GLY A 174 -5.89 10.35 26.53
C GLY A 174 -6.69 9.34 25.70
N CYS A 175 -6.61 9.40 24.38
CA CYS A 175 -7.33 8.54 23.46
C CYS A 175 -6.37 7.51 22.83
N LYS A 176 -6.83 6.25 22.70
CA LYS A 176 -6.09 5.19 22.01
C LYS A 176 -6.39 5.15 20.52
N HIS A 177 -7.58 5.60 20.11
CA HIS A 177 -8.01 5.66 18.73
C HIS A 177 -8.47 7.08 18.42
N VAL A 178 -7.97 7.62 17.33
CA VAL A 178 -8.28 8.97 16.86
C VAL A 178 -9.03 8.85 15.53
N GLN A 179 -10.17 9.52 15.45
CA GLN A 179 -10.99 9.62 14.24
C GLN A 179 -10.61 10.91 13.52
N THR A 180 -9.74 10.81 12.53
CA THR A 180 -9.35 11.94 11.67
C THR A 180 -8.78 11.44 10.34
N TYR A 181 -8.79 12.30 9.34
CA TYR A 181 -8.14 12.02 8.06
C TYR A 181 -6.64 12.34 8.18
N ALA A 182 -5.82 11.30 8.17
CA ALA A 182 -4.37 11.37 8.20
C ALA A 182 -3.79 10.81 6.90
N TYR A 183 -2.72 11.40 6.43
CA TYR A 183 -2.00 10.97 5.25
C TYR A 183 -0.52 10.76 5.58
N GLU A 184 0.18 9.91 4.84
CA GLU A 184 1.61 9.69 5.04
C GLU A 184 2.42 11.00 4.97
N LYS A 185 2.01 11.94 4.11
CA LYS A 185 2.61 13.27 4.04
C LYS A 185 2.56 14.05 5.36
N ASP A 186 1.63 13.69 6.25
CA ASP A 186 1.42 14.35 7.57
C ASP A 186 2.39 13.82 8.64
N ILE A 187 3.03 12.68 8.42
CA ILE A 187 3.89 12.00 9.41
C ILE A 187 5.10 12.87 9.77
N MET A 188 5.85 13.34 8.77
CA MET A 188 7.09 14.11 9.02
C MET A 188 6.83 15.42 9.76
N PRO A 189 5.90 16.32 9.32
CA PRO A 189 5.60 17.53 10.06
C PRO A 189 5.09 17.25 11.48
N THR A 190 4.38 16.13 11.69
CA THR A 190 3.92 15.70 13.02
C THR A 190 5.10 15.29 13.92
N ILE A 191 6.05 14.51 13.39
CA ILE A 191 7.27 14.12 14.13
C ILE A 191 8.09 15.35 14.51
N LEU A 192 8.33 16.27 13.58
CA LEU A 192 9.10 17.50 13.86
C LEU A 192 8.44 18.35 14.94
N ALA A 193 7.10 18.45 14.92
CA ALA A 193 6.36 19.15 15.97
C ALA A 193 6.52 18.46 17.33
N MET A 194 6.48 17.11 17.39
CA MET A 194 6.71 16.37 18.62
C MET A 194 8.11 16.61 19.21
N LEU A 195 9.11 16.72 18.35
CA LEU A 195 10.50 16.97 18.73
C LEU A 195 10.79 18.46 19.00
N GLY A 196 9.86 19.37 18.69
CA GLY A 196 10.08 20.82 18.81
C GLY A 196 11.12 21.35 17.82
N ILE A 197 11.27 20.70 16.67
CA ILE A 197 12.19 21.10 15.61
C ILE A 197 11.48 22.06 14.66
N GLU A 198 11.99 23.26 14.57
CA GLU A 198 11.57 24.27 13.60
C GLU A 198 12.35 24.10 12.29
N THR A 199 11.69 24.34 11.15
CA THR A 199 12.28 24.21 9.82
C THR A 199 11.63 25.15 8.81
N ASP A 200 12.41 25.62 7.85
CA ASP A 200 11.93 26.40 6.71
C ASP A 200 11.38 25.54 5.56
N VAL A 201 11.45 24.22 5.70
CA VAL A 201 10.93 23.28 4.70
C VAL A 201 9.41 23.40 4.65
N LYS A 202 8.88 23.64 3.45
CA LYS A 202 7.44 23.61 3.20
C LYS A 202 7.00 22.18 2.95
N PHE A 203 6.14 21.67 3.82
CA PHE A 203 5.52 20.36 3.66
C PHE A 203 4.19 20.47 2.93
N ASP A 204 3.86 19.49 2.12
CA ASP A 204 2.50 19.29 1.60
C ASP A 204 1.57 18.67 2.67
N GLY A 205 2.15 18.07 3.70
CA GLY A 205 1.46 17.50 4.85
C GLY A 205 1.27 18.49 5.99
N ARG A 206 0.42 18.12 6.94
CA ARG A 206 0.02 18.91 8.10
C ARG A 206 0.55 18.27 9.36
N ASN A 207 0.74 19.09 10.41
CA ASN A 207 0.88 18.57 11.75
C ASN A 207 -0.48 18.04 12.24
N LEU A 208 -0.58 16.74 12.48
CA LEU A 208 -1.84 16.10 12.90
C LEU A 208 -2.36 16.62 14.24
N PHE A 209 -1.50 17.10 15.14
CA PHE A 209 -1.96 17.70 16.39
C PHE A 209 -2.68 19.03 16.16
N ASP A 210 -2.26 19.82 15.18
CA ASP A 210 -2.97 21.06 14.83
C ASP A 210 -4.31 20.76 14.16
N VAL A 211 -4.42 19.67 13.41
CA VAL A 211 -5.70 19.18 12.88
C VAL A 211 -6.62 18.77 14.04
N LEU A 212 -6.14 17.97 14.98
CA LEU A 212 -6.91 17.50 16.14
C LEU A 212 -7.32 18.65 17.08
N ASP A 213 -6.52 19.71 17.17
CA ASP A 213 -6.83 20.91 17.95
C ASP A 213 -7.76 21.89 17.19
N GLY A 214 -8.14 21.56 15.94
CA GLY A 214 -8.99 22.43 15.10
C GLY A 214 -8.30 23.70 14.58
N LYS A 215 -6.97 23.80 14.70
CA LYS A 215 -6.17 24.93 14.19
C LYS A 215 -5.99 24.86 12.67
N VAL A 216 -5.98 23.64 12.14
CA VAL A 216 -5.89 23.34 10.71
C VAL A 216 -7.08 22.47 10.35
N PRO A 217 -7.78 22.74 9.24
CA PRO A 217 -8.94 21.95 8.84
C PRO A 217 -8.55 20.52 8.45
N GLU A 218 -9.46 19.59 8.66
CA GLU A 218 -9.37 18.26 8.07
C GLU A 218 -9.41 18.34 6.55
N GLU A 219 -8.76 17.38 5.91
CA GLU A 219 -8.82 17.16 4.46
C GLU A 219 -9.48 15.81 4.21
N PRO A 220 -10.84 15.74 4.17
CA PRO A 220 -11.54 14.47 4.01
C PRO A 220 -11.51 13.94 2.57
N GLU A 221 -11.02 14.74 1.63
CA GLU A 221 -10.92 14.40 0.22
C GLU A 221 -9.46 14.42 -0.25
N CYS A 222 -9.11 13.50 -1.14
CA CYS A 222 -7.75 13.46 -1.67
C CYS A 222 -7.68 13.03 -3.14
N TYR A 223 -6.64 13.53 -3.79
CA TYR A 223 -6.19 13.07 -5.09
C TYR A 223 -5.41 11.78 -4.90
N ILE A 224 -5.73 10.76 -5.69
CA ILE A 224 -5.08 9.44 -5.68
C ILE A 224 -4.52 9.11 -7.05
N THR A 225 -3.40 8.38 -7.10
CA THR A 225 -2.73 8.02 -8.36
C THR A 225 -2.09 6.64 -8.27
N GLU A 226 -2.05 5.97 -9.42
CA GLU A 226 -1.27 4.77 -9.68
C GLU A 226 -0.55 4.93 -11.03
N ALA A 227 0.71 4.60 -11.09
CA ALA A 227 1.51 4.72 -12.31
C ALA A 227 2.64 3.67 -12.40
N THR A 228 2.47 2.52 -11.74
CA THR A 228 3.46 1.43 -11.77
C THR A 228 3.39 0.65 -13.07
N TRP A 229 2.23 0.10 -13.40
CA TRP A 229 2.01 -0.69 -14.61
C TRP A 229 1.20 0.04 -15.66
N MET A 230 0.29 0.89 -15.23
CA MET A 230 -0.56 1.75 -16.02
C MET A 230 -0.79 3.04 -15.27
N ARG A 231 -1.30 4.06 -15.96
CA ARG A 231 -1.59 5.33 -15.31
C ARG A 231 -3.08 5.43 -15.03
N LYS A 232 -3.38 5.55 -13.76
CA LYS A 232 -4.70 5.87 -13.25
C LYS A 232 -4.61 7.05 -12.29
N HIS A 233 -5.61 7.87 -12.26
CA HIS A 233 -5.77 8.86 -11.22
C HIS A 233 -7.22 8.94 -10.78
N GLY A 234 -7.47 9.55 -9.61
CA GLY A 234 -8.79 9.59 -9.07
C GLY A 234 -8.99 10.64 -8.00
N TRP A 235 -10.20 10.69 -7.50
CA TRP A 235 -10.60 11.53 -6.41
C TRP A 235 -11.39 10.73 -5.38
N ARG A 236 -10.90 10.69 -4.14
CA ARG A 236 -11.54 10.01 -3.04
C ARG A 236 -12.14 11.01 -2.07
N THR A 237 -13.39 10.81 -1.71
CA THR A 237 -14.14 11.52 -0.66
C THR A 237 -14.57 10.53 0.42
N PRO A 238 -15.19 10.97 1.53
CA PRO A 238 -15.76 10.05 2.53
C PRO A 238 -16.83 9.12 1.96
N GLU A 239 -17.57 9.57 0.93
CA GLU A 239 -18.71 8.83 0.35
C GLU A 239 -18.38 8.18 -0.98
N TRP A 240 -17.55 8.82 -1.81
CA TRP A 240 -17.33 8.40 -3.19
C TRP A 240 -15.85 8.25 -3.51
N LYS A 241 -15.55 7.30 -4.36
CA LYS A 241 -14.23 7.18 -5.00
C LYS A 241 -14.42 7.08 -6.52
N LEU A 242 -13.81 8.02 -7.22
CA LEU A 242 -13.67 8.00 -8.67
C LEU A 242 -12.26 7.55 -9.04
N MET A 243 -12.13 6.64 -9.99
CA MET A 243 -10.88 6.29 -10.66
C MET A 243 -11.06 6.42 -12.17
N VAL A 244 -10.05 7.02 -12.82
CA VAL A 244 -10.00 7.23 -14.27
C VAL A 244 -8.69 6.71 -14.80
N ALA A 245 -8.75 5.72 -15.69
CA ALA A 245 -7.58 5.19 -16.37
C ALA A 245 -7.21 6.12 -17.55
N LEU A 246 -5.93 6.44 -17.69
CA LEU A 246 -5.40 7.24 -18.80
C LEU A 246 -5.00 6.37 -20.00
N GLU A 247 -4.99 5.07 -19.83
CA GLU A 247 -4.72 4.05 -20.83
C GLU A 247 -5.43 2.74 -20.46
N PRO A 248 -5.53 1.75 -21.34
CA PRO A 248 -6.18 0.48 -21.06
C PRO A 248 -5.64 -0.16 -19.77
N ASP A 249 -6.57 -0.57 -18.90
CA ASP A 249 -6.25 -1.10 -17.58
C ASP A 249 -5.56 -2.47 -17.67
N PHE A 250 -4.48 -2.63 -16.90
CA PHE A 250 -3.69 -3.86 -16.86
C PHE A 250 -4.48 -5.05 -16.26
N HIS A 251 -5.40 -4.78 -15.34
CA HIS A 251 -6.29 -5.77 -14.74
C HIS A 251 -7.65 -5.85 -15.44
N PHE A 252 -7.75 -5.29 -16.66
CA PHE A 252 -8.96 -5.29 -17.49
C PHE A 252 -10.16 -4.57 -16.88
N LYS A 253 -9.91 -3.58 -16.02
CA LYS A 253 -10.96 -2.74 -15.47
C LYS A 253 -11.42 -1.70 -16.49
N PRO A 254 -12.65 -1.17 -16.38
CA PRO A 254 -13.13 -0.11 -17.26
C PRO A 254 -12.34 1.19 -17.09
N GLU A 255 -12.41 2.08 -18.09
CA GLU A 255 -11.75 3.38 -18.07
C GLU A 255 -12.19 4.22 -16.86
N ILE A 256 -13.48 4.14 -16.49
CA ILE A 256 -14.07 4.89 -15.39
C ILE A 256 -14.66 3.93 -14.37
N GLU A 257 -14.22 4.07 -13.13
CA GLU A 257 -14.77 3.36 -12.00
C GLU A 257 -15.27 4.38 -10.96
N LEU A 258 -16.50 4.19 -10.46
CA LEU A 258 -17.07 4.97 -9.37
C LEU A 258 -17.65 4.04 -8.32
N TYR A 259 -17.28 4.25 -7.07
CA TYR A 259 -17.74 3.47 -5.93
C TYR A 259 -18.38 4.34 -4.87
N ASN A 260 -19.52 3.88 -4.32
CA ASN A 260 -20.14 4.49 -3.14
C ASN A 260 -19.58 3.80 -1.89
N LEU A 261 -18.63 4.43 -1.20
CA LEU A 261 -17.91 3.85 -0.06
C LEU A 261 -18.79 3.66 1.20
N ILE A 262 -19.97 4.28 1.24
CA ILE A 262 -20.94 4.11 2.33
C ILE A 262 -21.76 2.84 2.14
N GLU A 263 -22.27 2.64 0.90
CA GLU A 263 -23.11 1.49 0.57
C GLU A 263 -22.27 0.25 0.22
N ASP A 264 -21.11 0.46 -0.37
CA ASP A 264 -20.17 -0.57 -0.85
C ASP A 264 -18.74 -0.27 -0.39
N PRO A 265 -18.44 -0.39 0.93
CA PRO A 265 -17.12 -0.10 1.46
C PRO A 265 -16.02 -1.05 0.96
N LYS A 266 -16.39 -2.13 0.29
CA LYS A 266 -15.47 -3.07 -0.36
C LYS A 266 -15.26 -2.81 -1.84
N GLU A 267 -15.92 -1.79 -2.40
CA GLU A 267 -15.73 -1.36 -3.80
C GLU A 267 -15.97 -2.47 -4.84
N ASN A 268 -16.97 -3.32 -4.61
CA ASN A 268 -17.27 -4.46 -5.50
C ASN A 268 -18.16 -4.08 -6.69
N HIS A 269 -18.87 -2.94 -6.62
CA HIS A 269 -19.88 -2.57 -7.59
C HIS A 269 -19.57 -1.21 -8.21
N ASN A 270 -19.02 -1.21 -9.43
CA ASN A 270 -18.87 0.02 -10.19
C ASN A 270 -20.23 0.59 -10.57
N VAL A 271 -20.51 1.81 -10.11
CA VAL A 271 -21.77 2.51 -10.31
C VAL A 271 -21.63 3.76 -11.20
N ALA A 272 -20.56 3.87 -11.98
CA ALA A 272 -20.28 5.02 -12.85
C ALA A 272 -21.42 5.32 -13.82
N ASP A 273 -21.99 4.30 -14.43
CA ASP A 273 -23.10 4.46 -15.37
C ASP A 273 -24.41 4.91 -14.68
N LYS A 274 -24.57 4.59 -13.39
CA LYS A 274 -25.75 4.95 -12.61
C LYS A 274 -25.72 6.40 -12.10
N TYR A 275 -24.50 6.94 -11.88
CA TYR A 275 -24.31 8.28 -11.30
C TYR A 275 -23.34 9.13 -12.14
N PRO A 276 -23.65 9.40 -13.42
CA PRO A 276 -22.77 10.16 -14.31
C PRO A 276 -22.51 11.59 -13.81
N GLU A 277 -23.47 12.20 -13.11
CA GLU A 277 -23.30 13.53 -12.52
C GLU A 277 -22.26 13.54 -11.39
N VAL A 278 -22.14 12.45 -10.62
CA VAL A 278 -21.11 12.31 -9.59
C VAL A 278 -19.74 12.12 -10.25
N VAL A 279 -19.67 11.32 -11.31
CA VAL A 279 -18.44 11.15 -12.11
C VAL A 279 -17.92 12.50 -12.57
N GLU A 280 -18.77 13.32 -13.23
CA GLU A 280 -18.36 14.63 -13.73
C GLU A 280 -17.95 15.60 -12.61
N LEU A 281 -18.66 15.57 -11.48
CA LEU A 281 -18.32 16.40 -10.32
C LEU A 281 -16.93 16.05 -9.76
N LEU A 282 -16.66 14.76 -9.54
CA LEU A 282 -15.40 14.32 -8.96
C LEU A 282 -14.24 14.46 -9.95
N LYS A 283 -14.49 14.20 -11.23
CA LYS A 283 -13.53 14.44 -12.31
C LYS A 283 -13.12 15.91 -12.38
N LYS A 284 -14.08 16.82 -12.24
CA LYS A 284 -13.78 18.25 -12.16
C LYS A 284 -12.89 18.58 -10.96
N ARG A 285 -13.23 18.09 -9.74
CA ARG A 285 -12.41 18.32 -8.54
C ARG A 285 -10.98 17.80 -8.72
N MET A 286 -10.84 16.60 -9.27
CA MET A 286 -9.58 15.97 -9.58
C MET A 286 -8.73 16.85 -10.53
N LEU A 287 -9.31 17.30 -11.63
CA LEU A 287 -8.61 18.12 -12.63
C LEU A 287 -8.29 19.52 -12.09
N ASP A 288 -9.18 20.14 -11.31
CA ASP A 288 -8.93 21.41 -10.64
C ASP A 288 -7.75 21.31 -9.66
N HIS A 289 -7.65 20.17 -8.92
CA HIS A 289 -6.50 19.90 -8.05
C HIS A 289 -5.21 19.77 -8.85
N VAL A 290 -5.21 19.02 -9.93
CA VAL A 290 -4.03 18.86 -10.81
C VAL A 290 -3.58 20.23 -11.33
N ALA A 291 -4.50 21.02 -11.90
CA ALA A 291 -4.18 22.35 -12.43
C ALA A 291 -3.64 23.30 -11.33
N LYS A 292 -4.21 23.24 -10.13
CA LYS A 292 -3.69 23.98 -8.97
C LYS A 292 -2.26 23.59 -8.64
N ARG A 293 -1.96 22.28 -8.57
CA ARG A 293 -0.61 21.77 -8.23
C ARG A 293 0.40 22.11 -9.33
N GLU A 294 0.03 22.02 -10.58
CA GLU A 294 0.90 22.44 -11.71
C GLU A 294 1.26 23.92 -11.59
N LYS A 295 0.28 24.77 -11.26
CA LYS A 295 0.53 26.20 -11.04
C LYS A 295 1.43 26.49 -9.84
N GLU A 296 1.24 25.79 -8.72
CA GLU A 296 2.03 25.93 -7.51
C GLU A 296 3.49 25.47 -7.68
N THR A 297 3.68 24.38 -8.40
CA THR A 297 5.01 23.77 -8.58
C THR A 297 5.75 24.25 -9.83
N GLY A 298 5.06 24.84 -10.79
CA GLY A 298 5.58 25.18 -12.10
C GLY A 298 5.94 23.95 -12.96
N ARG A 299 5.40 22.77 -12.63
CA ARG A 299 5.68 21.50 -13.30
C ARG A 299 4.40 20.86 -13.78
N THR A 300 4.44 20.21 -14.94
CA THR A 300 3.35 19.32 -15.37
C THR A 300 3.20 18.16 -14.39
N ALA A 301 1.96 17.75 -14.12
CA ALA A 301 1.69 16.67 -13.18
C ALA A 301 2.41 15.38 -13.58
N PRO A 302 3.11 14.70 -12.64
CA PRO A 302 3.89 13.49 -12.94
C PRO A 302 3.11 12.40 -13.65
N ILE A 303 1.80 12.29 -13.35
CA ILE A 303 0.93 11.31 -14.01
C ILE A 303 0.87 11.48 -15.54
N TYR A 304 1.17 12.66 -16.07
CA TYR A 304 1.19 12.93 -17.52
C TYR A 304 2.59 12.89 -18.13
N THR A 305 3.65 12.98 -17.33
CA THR A 305 5.02 13.17 -17.86
C THR A 305 6.00 12.09 -17.43
N ASN A 306 5.71 11.35 -16.39
CA ASN A 306 6.65 10.36 -15.84
C ASN A 306 6.63 9.04 -16.63
N LEU A 307 6.84 9.15 -17.95
CA LEU A 307 6.82 8.03 -18.88
C LEU A 307 8.20 7.40 -19.11
N ASN A 308 9.27 8.02 -18.62
CA ASN A 308 10.66 7.62 -18.86
C ASN A 308 11.34 7.14 -17.58
N TRP A 309 10.73 6.18 -16.92
CA TRP A 309 11.35 5.54 -15.77
C TRP A 309 12.48 4.60 -16.22
N ASN A 310 13.71 4.91 -15.82
CA ASN A 310 14.89 4.08 -16.12
C ASN A 310 15.11 3.02 -15.04
N GLY A 311 14.07 2.30 -14.66
CA GLY A 311 14.15 1.30 -13.60
C GLY A 311 13.12 0.19 -13.75
N PHE A 312 13.10 -0.72 -12.81
CA PHE A 312 12.02 -1.67 -12.65
C PHE A 312 10.70 -0.92 -12.54
N GLY A 313 9.70 -1.30 -13.31
CA GLY A 313 8.37 -0.71 -13.22
C GLY A 313 8.27 0.70 -13.81
N ARG A 314 8.78 0.93 -15.01
CA ARG A 314 8.40 2.15 -15.73
C ARG A 314 6.91 2.09 -16.06
N PRO A 315 6.17 3.21 -16.01
CA PRO A 315 4.82 3.23 -16.50
C PRO A 315 4.81 2.89 -17.99
N PHE A 316 3.95 1.99 -18.37
CA PHE A 316 3.74 1.62 -19.77
C PHE A 316 2.72 2.56 -20.40
N THR A 317 2.85 2.79 -21.70
CA THR A 317 1.92 3.66 -22.44
C THR A 317 0.59 2.97 -22.76
N SER A 318 0.55 1.64 -22.61
CA SER A 318 -0.64 0.84 -22.79
C SER A 318 -0.50 -0.52 -22.12
N SER A 319 -1.62 -1.20 -21.85
CA SER A 319 -1.63 -2.61 -21.40
C SER A 319 -0.88 -3.51 -22.38
N GLU A 320 -1.00 -3.25 -23.68
CA GLU A 320 -0.33 -4.02 -24.72
C GLU A 320 1.20 -3.87 -24.65
N GLU A 321 1.72 -2.67 -24.36
CA GLU A 321 3.13 -2.46 -24.10
C GLU A 321 3.59 -3.20 -22.85
N ALA A 322 2.80 -3.15 -21.76
CA ALA A 322 3.08 -3.86 -20.52
C ALA A 322 3.22 -5.36 -20.76
N TYR A 323 2.26 -5.98 -21.42
CA TYR A 323 2.29 -7.40 -21.73
C TYR A 323 3.52 -7.80 -22.56
N ARG A 324 3.85 -7.04 -23.58
CA ARG A 324 5.02 -7.33 -24.42
C ARG A 324 6.34 -7.17 -23.67
N THR A 325 6.46 -6.13 -22.88
CA THR A 325 7.74 -5.76 -22.23
C THR A 325 8.05 -6.67 -21.05
N MET A 326 7.03 -7.09 -20.34
CA MET A 326 7.20 -7.95 -19.16
C MET A 326 7.27 -9.44 -19.52
N HIS A 327 7.05 -9.81 -20.77
CA HIS A 327 6.94 -11.20 -21.20
C HIS A 327 5.87 -12.01 -20.44
N ILE A 328 4.83 -11.37 -19.99
CA ILE A 328 3.78 -11.94 -19.18
C ILE A 328 2.52 -12.11 -20.04
N GLY A 329 2.55 -13.05 -20.92
CA GLY A 329 1.42 -13.37 -21.78
C GLY A 329 1.44 -12.67 -23.13
N ASN A 330 0.47 -13.05 -23.96
CA ASN A 330 0.28 -12.55 -25.31
C ASN A 330 -0.86 -11.51 -25.30
N PRO A 331 -0.72 -10.34 -25.95
CA PRO A 331 -1.80 -9.35 -26.07
C PRO A 331 -3.13 -9.93 -26.61
N GLU A 332 -3.06 -10.95 -27.45
CA GLU A 332 -4.27 -11.64 -27.97
C GLU A 332 -4.98 -12.47 -26.89
N ASP A 333 -4.24 -13.10 -26.00
CA ASP A 333 -4.81 -13.83 -24.87
C ASP A 333 -5.46 -12.88 -23.87
N ALA A 334 -4.86 -11.72 -23.63
CA ALA A 334 -5.45 -10.67 -22.82
C ALA A 334 -6.79 -10.16 -23.38
N LYS A 335 -6.88 -9.97 -24.71
CA LYS A 335 -8.14 -9.60 -25.38
C LYS A 335 -9.19 -10.70 -25.24
N ARG A 336 -8.79 -11.94 -25.40
CA ARG A 336 -9.71 -13.11 -25.25
C ARG A 336 -10.29 -13.18 -23.83
N LEU A 337 -9.46 -12.96 -22.80
CA LEU A 337 -9.93 -12.93 -21.41
C LEU A 337 -10.90 -11.77 -21.14
N GLN A 338 -10.67 -10.59 -21.73
CA GLN A 338 -11.63 -9.48 -21.67
C GLN A 338 -12.96 -9.82 -22.33
N GLU A 339 -12.93 -10.54 -23.44
CA GLU A 339 -14.16 -10.96 -24.15
C GLU A 339 -14.94 -12.00 -23.35
N ILE A 340 -14.27 -12.92 -22.68
CA ILE A 340 -14.88 -13.92 -21.78
C ILE A 340 -15.55 -13.19 -20.59
N LYS A 341 -14.85 -12.30 -19.91
CA LYS A 341 -15.38 -11.53 -18.75
C LYS A 341 -16.56 -10.61 -19.09
N LYS A 342 -16.76 -10.25 -20.34
CA LYS A 342 -17.93 -9.47 -20.79
C LYS A 342 -19.17 -10.32 -21.09
N GLN A 343 -19.03 -11.65 -21.08
CA GLN A 343 -20.13 -12.59 -21.38
C GLN A 343 -20.73 -13.19 -20.09
N ASP A 344 -20.06 -13.05 -18.96
CA ASP A 344 -20.54 -13.35 -17.61
C ASP A 344 -21.10 -12.10 -16.90
#